data_106bd79ecc6ce066d82470f02ac3fdf6
#
_entry.id   106bd79ecc6ce066d82470f02ac3fdf6
#
_cell.length_a   1.000
_cell.length_b   1.000
_cell.length_c   1.000
_cell.angle_alpha   90.00
_cell.angle_beta   90.00
_cell.angle_gamma   90.00
#
_symmetry.space_group_name_H-M   'P 1'
#
loop_
_entity.id
_entity.type
_entity.pdbx_description
1 polymer ?
#
loop_
_entity_poly.entity_id
_entity_poly.type
_entity_poly.pdbx_seq_one_letter_code
_entity_poly.pdbx_strand_id
1 'polypeptide(L)'
;MQLFIAPTWAMKVNDRNAIGVTLKIAYQRFKAYGIQTFDNPVFSSSPGNVTNNGYDSAWGYGIGLGWTGQLTPTFSVGVTYQSRTWMQKFDKYKGLFAEQGDFDIPENYGIGFAWQATPQLTLAADVQRINYGDLKSIANRLTAPGMLGDSNGPGCGW
;
A
#
# COMPACT_ATOMS: atom_id res chain seq x y z
N MET A 1 9.65 -5.01 -7.51
CA MET A 1 9.21 -6.30 -6.94
C MET A 1 8.73 -6.06 -5.54
N GLN A 2 7.56 -6.60 -5.18
CA GLN A 2 7.04 -6.61 -3.80
C GLN A 2 6.77 -8.05 -3.39
N LEU A 3 7.08 -8.39 -2.15
CA LEU A 3 6.78 -9.66 -1.51
C LEU A 3 6.11 -9.38 -0.17
N PHE A 4 5.02 -10.09 0.12
CA PHE A 4 4.34 -10.05 1.41
C PHE A 4 4.38 -11.40 2.08
N ILE A 5 4.71 -11.40 3.37
CA ILE A 5 4.52 -12.52 4.29
C ILE A 5 3.46 -12.07 5.29
N ALA A 6 2.33 -12.75 5.31
CA ALA A 6 1.14 -12.33 6.05
C ALA A 6 0.60 -13.45 6.95
N PRO A 7 1.32 -13.82 8.03
CA PRO A 7 0.78 -14.78 8.99
C PRO A 7 -0.51 -14.24 9.59
N THR A 8 -1.55 -15.05 9.54
CA THR A 8 -2.89 -14.70 10.01
C THR A 8 -3.31 -15.67 11.09
N TRP A 9 -3.78 -15.13 12.21
CA TRP A 9 -4.46 -15.86 13.24
C TRP A 9 -5.95 -15.51 13.22
N ALA A 10 -6.79 -16.54 13.20
CA ALA A 10 -8.24 -16.37 13.16
C ALA A 10 -8.90 -17.28 14.19
N MET A 11 -9.97 -16.79 14.78
CA MET A 11 -10.77 -17.53 15.75
C MET A 11 -12.27 -17.33 15.54
N LYS A 12 -13.04 -18.33 15.83
CA LYS A 12 -14.49 -18.23 15.95
C LYS A 12 -14.83 -17.58 17.30
N VAL A 13 -15.58 -16.50 17.25
CA VAL A 13 -16.16 -15.86 18.44
C VAL A 13 -17.41 -16.63 18.89
N ASN A 14 -18.18 -17.12 17.90
CA ASN A 14 -19.31 -18.01 18.06
C ASN A 14 -19.57 -18.75 16.73
N ASP A 15 -20.63 -19.55 16.66
CA ASP A 15 -20.94 -20.35 15.47
C ASP A 15 -21.20 -19.53 14.20
N ARG A 16 -21.48 -18.24 14.35
CA ARG A 16 -21.83 -17.33 13.24
C ARG A 16 -20.80 -16.24 12.98
N ASN A 17 -19.85 -16.03 13.89
CA ASN A 17 -18.89 -14.94 13.78
C ASN A 17 -17.46 -15.45 13.98
N ALA A 18 -16.56 -14.96 13.12
CA ALA A 18 -15.13 -15.16 13.25
C ALA A 18 -14.40 -13.81 13.10
N ILE A 19 -13.31 -13.68 13.81
CA ILE A 19 -12.38 -12.56 13.73
C ILE A 19 -11.00 -13.06 13.36
N GLY A 20 -10.23 -12.23 12.70
CA GLY A 20 -8.85 -12.52 12.32
C GLY A 20 -7.95 -11.32 12.49
N VAL A 21 -6.71 -11.61 12.85
CA VAL A 21 -5.62 -10.63 12.91
C VAL A 21 -4.48 -11.12 12.04
N THR A 22 -3.97 -10.24 11.21
CA THR A 22 -2.86 -10.50 10.30
C THR A 22 -1.70 -9.59 10.63
N LEU A 23 -0.50 -10.14 10.77
CA LEU A 23 0.73 -9.38 10.74
C LEU A 23 1.23 -9.35 9.29
N LYS A 24 1.45 -8.16 8.74
CA LYS A 24 2.02 -8.02 7.40
C LYS A 24 3.51 -7.67 7.51
N ILE A 25 4.35 -8.45 6.86
CA ILE A 25 5.75 -8.17 6.67
C ILE A 25 5.94 -8.00 5.16
N ALA A 26 6.40 -6.82 4.76
CA ALA A 26 6.60 -6.47 3.36
C ALA A 26 8.10 -6.37 3.05
N TYR A 27 8.48 -6.86 1.90
CA TYR A 27 9.80 -6.65 1.30
C TYR A 27 9.62 -6.03 -0.07
N GLN A 28 10.23 -4.88 -0.29
CA GLN A 28 10.26 -4.23 -1.60
C GLN A 28 11.68 -4.21 -2.14
N ARG A 29 11.80 -4.38 -3.45
CA ARG A 29 13.04 -4.22 -4.18
C ARG A 29 12.80 -3.35 -5.41
N PHE A 30 13.56 -2.28 -5.51
CA PHE A 30 13.41 -1.26 -6.55
C PHE A 30 14.73 -1.00 -7.27
N LYS A 31 14.66 -0.60 -8.53
CA LYS A 31 15.75 0.00 -9.30
C LYS A 31 15.17 0.86 -10.43
N ALA A 32 15.85 1.94 -10.76
CA ALA A 32 15.51 2.81 -11.88
C ALA A 32 16.72 3.04 -12.77
N TYR A 33 16.47 3.06 -14.08
CA TYR A 33 17.46 3.38 -15.11
C TYR A 33 16.85 4.33 -16.14
N GLY A 34 17.71 5.11 -16.82
CA GLY A 34 17.29 5.89 -17.99
C GLY A 34 16.66 7.24 -17.69
N ILE A 35 16.69 7.69 -16.43
CA ILE A 35 16.10 8.98 -16.03
C ILE A 35 17.15 10.00 -15.58
N GLN A 36 18.37 9.94 -16.17
CA GLN A 36 19.49 10.82 -15.83
C GLN A 36 19.19 12.31 -16.03
N THR A 37 18.30 12.64 -16.96
CA THR A 37 17.88 14.03 -17.21
C THR A 37 17.26 14.68 -15.97
N PHE A 38 16.66 13.90 -15.08
CA PHE A 38 16.04 14.37 -13.84
C PHE A 38 17.01 14.33 -12.64
N ASP A 39 18.23 13.82 -12.82
CA ASP A 39 19.23 13.71 -11.76
C ASP A 39 20.06 15.00 -11.63
N ASN A 40 19.40 16.08 -11.28
CA ASN A 40 19.99 17.41 -11.10
C ASN A 40 19.22 18.21 -10.03
N PRO A 41 19.80 19.32 -9.51
CA PRO A 41 19.20 20.10 -8.42
C PRO A 41 17.86 20.77 -8.76
N VAL A 42 17.50 20.89 -10.04
CA VAL A 42 16.22 21.48 -10.47
C VAL A 42 15.07 20.51 -10.25
N PHE A 43 15.30 19.21 -10.48
CA PHE A 43 14.28 18.18 -10.44
C PHE A 43 14.34 17.28 -9.21
N SER A 44 15.46 17.24 -8.51
CA SER A 44 15.65 16.32 -7.39
C SER A 44 16.22 17.04 -6.17
N SER A 45 15.66 16.75 -5.00
CA SER A 45 16.18 17.18 -3.70
C SER A 45 17.49 16.47 -3.31
N SER A 46 17.87 15.40 -4.02
CA SER A 46 19.09 14.63 -3.75
C SER A 46 19.70 14.13 -5.06
N PRO A 47 20.35 15.01 -5.85
CA PRO A 47 21.06 14.61 -7.06
C PRO A 47 22.09 13.50 -6.78
N GLY A 48 22.26 12.59 -7.73
CA GLY A 48 23.05 11.37 -7.57
C GLY A 48 22.29 10.19 -6.96
N ASN A 49 21.09 10.42 -6.45
CA ASN A 49 20.22 9.37 -5.85
C ASN A 49 18.87 9.24 -6.57
N VAL A 50 18.88 9.36 -7.89
CA VAL A 50 17.66 9.30 -8.73
C VAL A 50 17.65 8.05 -9.60
N THR A 51 18.78 7.72 -10.22
CA THR A 51 18.85 6.68 -11.24
C THR A 51 20.19 5.96 -11.23
N ASN A 52 20.24 4.78 -11.86
CA ASN A 52 21.45 3.97 -12.08
C ASN A 52 22.19 3.50 -10.81
N ASN A 53 21.55 3.54 -9.64
CA ASN A 53 22.15 3.16 -8.36
C ASN A 53 21.99 1.66 -8.03
N GLY A 54 21.68 0.84 -9.05
CA GLY A 54 21.48 -0.58 -8.91
C GLY A 54 20.18 -0.92 -8.16
N TYR A 55 20.17 -2.04 -7.46
CA TYR A 55 19.04 -2.43 -6.63
C TYR A 55 19.12 -1.77 -5.26
N ASP A 56 17.97 -1.32 -4.79
CA ASP A 56 17.73 -0.97 -3.40
C ASP A 56 16.57 -1.81 -2.84
N SER A 57 16.55 -2.02 -1.54
CA SER A 57 15.52 -2.83 -0.88
C SER A 57 15.07 -2.18 0.40
N ALA A 58 13.79 -2.34 0.70
CA ALA A 58 13.15 -1.83 1.89
C ALA A 58 12.27 -2.91 2.51
N TRP A 59 12.27 -2.97 3.84
CA TRP A 59 11.36 -3.79 4.62
C TRP A 59 10.28 -2.92 5.23
N GLY A 60 9.13 -3.50 5.47
CA GLY A 60 8.03 -2.81 6.13
C GLY A 60 7.13 -3.77 6.90
N TYR A 61 6.28 -3.19 7.72
CA TYR A 61 5.33 -3.93 8.53
C TYR A 61 3.99 -3.21 8.59
N GLY A 62 2.94 -3.98 8.81
CA GLY A 62 1.58 -3.50 8.98
C GLY A 62 0.70 -4.54 9.65
N ILE A 63 -0.52 -4.16 9.96
CA ILE A 63 -1.50 -5.01 10.62
C ILE A 63 -2.76 -5.07 9.76
N GLY A 64 -3.37 -6.26 9.72
CA GLY A 64 -4.69 -6.50 9.15
C GLY A 64 -5.67 -7.00 10.20
N LEU A 65 -6.90 -6.54 10.10
CA LEU A 65 -8.03 -7.02 10.90
C LEU A 65 -9.13 -7.50 9.95
N GLY A 66 -9.77 -8.59 10.31
CA GLY A 66 -10.89 -9.15 9.56
C GLY A 66 -11.99 -9.62 10.48
N TRP A 67 -13.22 -9.44 10.04
CA TRP A 67 -14.39 -10.02 10.67
C TRP A 67 -15.30 -10.61 9.60
N THR A 68 -15.87 -11.78 9.91
CA THR A 68 -16.92 -12.39 9.11
C THR A 68 -18.08 -12.75 10.00
N GLY A 69 -19.30 -12.46 9.55
CA GLY A 69 -20.52 -12.78 10.28
C GLY A 69 -21.56 -13.41 9.36
N GLN A 70 -22.15 -14.50 9.80
CA GLN A 70 -23.30 -15.12 9.15
C GLN A 70 -24.57 -14.54 9.78
N LEU A 71 -25.21 -13.60 9.08
CA LEU A 71 -26.41 -12.91 9.56
C LEU A 71 -27.64 -13.81 9.49
N THR A 72 -27.74 -14.62 8.42
CA THR A 72 -28.73 -15.68 8.25
C THR A 72 -28.04 -16.95 7.74
N PRO A 73 -28.69 -18.11 7.72
CA PRO A 73 -28.12 -19.32 7.13
C PRO A 73 -27.68 -19.17 5.67
N THR A 74 -28.24 -18.20 4.95
CA THR A 74 -27.99 -17.98 3.54
C THR A 74 -27.27 -16.66 3.24
N PHE A 75 -27.02 -15.80 4.26
CA PHE A 75 -26.43 -14.50 4.06
C PHE A 75 -25.28 -14.23 5.03
N SER A 76 -24.11 -13.92 4.50
CA SER A 76 -22.92 -13.57 5.24
C SER A 76 -22.32 -12.24 4.82
N VAL A 77 -21.66 -11.58 5.76
CA VAL A 77 -20.97 -10.30 5.58
C VAL A 77 -19.53 -10.46 6.05
N GLY A 78 -18.61 -9.81 5.35
CA GLY A 78 -17.21 -9.70 5.73
C GLY A 78 -16.77 -8.25 5.76
N VAL A 79 -15.92 -7.90 6.73
CA VAL A 79 -15.28 -6.59 6.82
C VAL A 79 -13.79 -6.81 7.00
N THR A 80 -12.99 -6.04 6.27
CA THR A 80 -11.54 -6.07 6.36
C THR A 80 -10.99 -4.66 6.54
N TYR A 81 -10.01 -4.53 7.39
CA TYR A 81 -9.19 -3.35 7.54
C TYR A 81 -7.73 -3.74 7.46
N GLN A 82 -6.96 -3.03 6.68
CA GLN A 82 -5.52 -3.17 6.62
C GLN A 82 -4.88 -1.81 6.86
N SER A 83 -4.06 -1.73 7.91
CA SER A 83 -3.31 -0.52 8.19
C SER A 83 -2.36 -0.19 7.03
N ARG A 84 -1.90 1.05 6.97
CA ARG A 84 -0.68 1.41 6.24
C ARG A 84 0.42 0.40 6.57
N THR A 85 1.18 -0.01 5.58
CA THR A 85 2.41 -0.76 5.80
C THR A 85 3.55 0.25 5.73
N TRP A 86 4.16 0.51 6.89
CA TRP A 86 5.29 1.41 7.02
C TRP A 86 6.52 0.74 6.46
N MET A 87 7.08 1.35 5.43
CA MET A 87 8.26 0.86 4.74
C MET A 87 9.52 1.62 5.18
N GLN A 88 10.66 0.96 5.13
CA GLN A 88 11.94 1.66 5.19
C GLN A 88 12.14 2.46 3.91
N LYS A 89 12.84 3.58 4.01
CA LYS A 89 13.14 4.45 2.87
C LYS A 89 14.15 3.79 1.92
N PHE A 90 14.02 4.11 0.64
CA PHE A 90 15.01 3.73 -0.36
C PHE A 90 16.16 4.75 -0.38
N ASP A 91 17.26 4.44 0.29
CA ASP A 91 18.40 5.36 0.43
C ASP A 91 19.06 5.69 -0.92
N LYS A 92 19.16 4.71 -1.80
CA LYS A 92 19.74 4.88 -3.14
C LYS A 92 18.88 5.68 -4.09
N TYR A 93 17.60 5.85 -3.78
CA TYR A 93 16.59 6.54 -4.58
C TYR A 93 15.87 7.64 -3.81
N LYS A 94 16.51 8.19 -2.79
CA LYS A 94 15.96 9.28 -1.98
C LYS A 94 15.72 10.58 -2.76
N GLY A 95 16.31 10.73 -3.92
CA GLY A 95 16.08 11.85 -4.84
C GLY A 95 14.92 11.59 -5.82
N LEU A 96 14.39 10.36 -5.91
CA LEU A 96 13.33 9.98 -6.82
C LEU A 96 11.95 10.06 -6.17
N PHE A 97 11.83 9.66 -4.91
CA PHE A 97 10.56 9.63 -4.19
C PHE A 97 10.42 10.81 -3.23
N ALA A 98 9.19 11.29 -3.03
CA ALA A 98 8.87 12.27 -1.99
C ALA A 98 9.31 11.76 -0.61
N GLU A 99 9.51 12.68 0.34
CA GLU A 99 9.98 12.36 1.70
C GLU A 99 11.30 11.58 1.73
N GLN A 100 12.14 11.78 0.70
CA GLN A 100 13.48 11.19 0.58
C GLN A 100 13.48 9.66 0.56
N GLY A 101 12.71 9.08 -0.34
CA GLY A 101 12.70 7.64 -0.58
C GLY A 101 11.59 6.89 0.15
N ASP A 102 10.63 7.60 0.72
CA ASP A 102 9.48 6.98 1.37
C ASP A 102 8.50 6.43 0.33
N PHE A 103 8.19 5.16 0.44
CA PHE A 103 7.22 4.49 -0.42
C PHE A 103 6.41 3.48 0.39
N ASP A 104 5.61 4.00 1.29
CA ASP A 104 4.68 3.22 2.09
C ASP A 104 3.58 2.56 1.24
N ILE A 105 2.94 1.56 1.81
CA ILE A 105 1.77 0.93 1.18
C ILE A 105 0.53 1.44 1.89
N PRO A 106 -0.46 2.01 1.15
CA PRO A 106 -1.59 2.69 1.74
C PRO A 106 -2.47 1.75 2.57
N GLU A 107 -3.12 2.33 3.55
CA GLU A 107 -4.20 1.63 4.24
C GLU A 107 -5.35 1.34 3.29
N ASN A 108 -6.07 0.28 3.58
CA ASN A 108 -7.27 -0.06 2.85
C ASN A 108 -8.29 -0.75 3.76
N TYR A 109 -9.53 -0.61 3.39
CA TYR A 109 -10.65 -1.27 4.04
C TYR A 109 -11.69 -1.70 3.02
N GLY A 110 -12.35 -2.78 3.33
CA GLY A 110 -13.36 -3.37 2.46
C GLY A 110 -14.51 -3.96 3.23
N ILE A 111 -15.64 -4.01 2.56
CA ILE A 111 -16.84 -4.71 3.01
C ILE A 111 -17.33 -5.57 1.86
N GLY A 112 -17.71 -6.80 2.16
CA GLY A 112 -18.27 -7.73 1.20
C GLY A 112 -19.44 -8.49 1.79
N PHE A 113 -20.26 -9.04 0.91
CA PHE A 113 -21.33 -9.95 1.29
C PHE A 113 -21.43 -11.12 0.32
N ALA A 114 -21.93 -12.24 0.83
CA ALA A 114 -22.29 -13.39 0.03
C ALA A 114 -23.71 -13.85 0.40
N TRP A 115 -24.52 -14.04 -0.62
CA TRP A 115 -25.92 -14.48 -0.49
C TRP A 115 -26.16 -15.73 -1.32
N GLN A 116 -26.48 -16.82 -0.64
CA GLN A 116 -26.94 -18.05 -1.28
C GLN A 116 -28.42 -17.91 -1.65
N ALA A 117 -28.68 -17.43 -2.86
CA ALA A 117 -30.03 -17.18 -3.35
C ALA A 117 -30.80 -18.49 -3.59
N THR A 118 -30.12 -19.55 -4.01
CA THR A 118 -30.64 -20.91 -4.13
C THR A 118 -29.54 -21.92 -3.70
N PRO A 119 -29.87 -23.23 -3.51
CA PRO A 119 -28.83 -24.23 -3.21
C PRO A 119 -27.71 -24.32 -4.25
N GLN A 120 -27.97 -23.87 -5.48
CA GLN A 120 -27.01 -23.92 -6.60
C GLN A 120 -26.42 -22.56 -6.96
N LEU A 121 -26.96 -21.45 -6.42
CA LEU A 121 -26.54 -20.09 -6.80
C LEU A 121 -26.15 -19.28 -5.57
N THR A 122 -24.91 -18.83 -5.55
CA THR A 122 -24.40 -17.85 -4.59
C THR A 122 -24.01 -16.57 -5.34
N LEU A 123 -24.53 -15.44 -4.88
CA LEU A 123 -24.16 -14.11 -5.32
C LEU A 123 -23.22 -13.50 -4.29
N ALA A 124 -22.10 -12.94 -4.75
CA ALA A 124 -21.16 -12.24 -3.90
C ALA A 124 -20.79 -10.88 -4.52
N ALA A 125 -20.63 -9.87 -3.67
CA ALA A 125 -20.11 -8.57 -4.07
C ALA A 125 -19.28 -7.99 -2.92
N ASP A 126 -18.27 -7.20 -3.31
CA ASP A 126 -17.40 -6.49 -2.38
C ASP A 126 -17.07 -5.09 -2.91
N VAL A 127 -16.79 -4.20 -1.97
CA VAL A 127 -16.28 -2.86 -2.23
C VAL A 127 -15.05 -2.65 -1.36
N GLN A 128 -13.98 -2.18 -1.98
CA GLN A 128 -12.73 -1.84 -1.29
C GLN A 128 -12.36 -0.39 -1.56
N ARG A 129 -11.91 0.30 -0.52
CA ARG A 129 -11.29 1.62 -0.63
C ARG A 129 -9.82 1.55 -0.23
N ILE A 130 -8.96 2.16 -1.04
CA ILE A 130 -7.52 2.26 -0.82
C ILE A 130 -7.17 3.75 -0.74
N ASN A 131 -6.53 4.16 0.36
CA ASN A 131 -6.24 5.57 0.64
C ASN A 131 -4.88 6.00 0.04
N TYR A 132 -4.78 6.02 -1.28
CA TYR A 132 -3.58 6.52 -1.97
C TYR A 132 -3.30 8.00 -1.70
N GLY A 133 -4.33 8.78 -1.33
CA GLY A 133 -4.18 10.20 -1.02
C GLY A 133 -3.27 10.52 0.17
N ASP A 134 -3.02 9.55 1.03
CA ASP A 134 -2.16 9.72 2.22
C ASP A 134 -0.68 9.45 1.95
N LEU A 135 -0.34 9.04 0.72
CA LEU A 135 1.03 8.78 0.30
C LEU A 135 1.55 9.93 -0.55
N LYS A 136 2.44 10.75 0.00
CA LYS A 136 3.00 11.91 -0.71
C LYS A 136 3.72 11.53 -2.00
N SER A 137 4.37 10.39 -2.04
CA SER A 137 5.03 9.85 -3.24
C SER A 137 4.07 9.58 -4.40
N ILE A 138 2.75 9.50 -4.14
CA ILE A 138 1.71 9.24 -5.16
C ILE A 138 0.74 10.42 -5.27
N ALA A 139 0.36 11.02 -4.13
CA ALA A 139 -0.74 11.98 -4.06
C ALA A 139 -0.29 13.44 -4.25
N ASN A 140 0.99 13.74 -4.11
CA ASN A 140 1.47 15.10 -4.28
C ASN A 140 1.29 15.55 -5.73
N ARG A 141 0.55 16.64 -5.90
CA ARG A 141 0.29 17.23 -7.22
C ARG A 141 1.44 18.16 -7.61
N LEU A 142 1.82 18.12 -8.87
CA LEU A 142 2.73 19.08 -9.46
C LEU A 142 1.96 20.40 -9.69
N THR A 143 1.80 21.23 -8.64
CA THR A 143 1.00 22.45 -8.70
C THR A 143 1.82 23.69 -9.09
N ALA A 144 3.15 23.65 -8.96
CA ALA A 144 4.04 24.73 -9.35
C ALA A 144 5.42 24.20 -9.73
N PRO A 145 6.10 24.84 -10.72
CA PRO A 145 7.46 24.42 -11.11
C PRO A 145 8.48 24.47 -9.97
N GLY A 146 8.26 25.31 -8.95
CA GLY A 146 9.16 25.42 -7.79
C GLY A 146 9.05 24.29 -6.77
N MET A 147 8.13 23.33 -6.96
CA MET A 147 8.04 22.13 -6.13
C MET A 147 8.92 20.97 -6.65
N LEU A 148 9.49 21.12 -7.83
CA LEU A 148 10.49 20.19 -8.34
C LEU A 148 11.77 20.37 -7.54
N GLY A 149 12.36 19.29 -7.08
CA GLY A 149 13.55 19.32 -6.24
C GLY A 149 13.31 19.56 -4.74
N ASP A 150 12.06 19.81 -4.32
CA ASP A 150 11.71 19.86 -2.89
C ASP A 150 11.59 18.45 -2.32
N SER A 151 12.07 18.25 -1.09
CA SER A 151 11.98 16.96 -0.39
C SER A 151 10.53 16.49 -0.11
N ASN A 152 9.58 17.42 -0.11
CA ASN A 152 8.14 17.18 0.02
C ASN A 152 7.38 17.29 -1.30
N GLY A 153 8.09 17.66 -2.39
CA GLY A 153 7.51 17.71 -3.71
C GLY A 153 7.17 16.33 -4.27
N PRO A 154 6.43 16.27 -5.38
CA PRO A 154 6.32 15.04 -6.13
C PRO A 154 7.73 14.66 -6.60
N GLY A 155 8.19 13.48 -6.25
CA GLY A 155 9.49 13.01 -6.73
C GLY A 155 9.52 13.05 -8.25
N CYS A 156 10.53 13.69 -8.84
CA CYS A 156 10.85 13.69 -10.27
C CYS A 156 9.66 13.69 -11.26
N GLY A 157 8.57 14.38 -10.95
CA GLY A 157 7.48 14.58 -11.91
C GLY A 157 6.50 13.41 -12.08
N TRP A 158 6.27 12.64 -11.07
CA TRP A 158 5.17 11.67 -11.01
C TRP A 158 3.92 12.29 -10.38
#